data_f28a4f5c65b2712be9c65b162121d2be
#
_entry.id   f28a4f5c65b2712be9c65b162121d2be
#
_cell.length_a   1.000
_cell.length_b   1.000
_cell.length_c   1.000
_cell.angle_alpha   90.00
_cell.angle_beta   90.00
_cell.angle_gamma   90.00
#
_symmetry.space_group_name_H-M   'P 1'
#
loop_
_entity.id
_entity.type
_entity.pdbx_description
1 polymer ?
#
loop_
_entity_poly.entity_id
_entity_poly.type
_entity_poly.pdbx_seq_one_letter_code
_entity_poly.pdbx_strand_id
1 'polypeptide(L)'
;MGIKDFLKSEQNTIGKATFVIAVFIILSRILGLIRDRLLASTFGPTVELDIYFASFKIPDLIYSIVLAGGVLVSLLPLFSDYYKKNEKEAWKLINSVINIFLITLIAVAILLFIFTPLLVNLLLPGLASEYIAQTIQLTRLLFLAVFFLGLSSIFSTILNYFNRFLIYSIAPLLYNLCIILGIIFLAPKMGNFGPAIGVVIGSFLHFLIQFLTSLTYGYRYKAVLDINFKGVEDFFKMLFPRIISAAAGQVNLLVITAIASTIAVGAISFFNLADNLRFLPVGFIGISFATAIFPHLSKSITDKNASEFCDKLRRAFQDILYLAIPISILTFIMRDLIVNIILRTGEFTGYAVEITGACLGIFALSLVFQCLEPTILRAYFSIKDTKTPAIISLIFLATNFILSFSFVELLKQNEGLSSFVSNLFHLKSPEHALLIGLVFAYNISLVIDFGLLFIFLKKKIGDFDFKKMASCLVKLFISSIPMLIAAFIVINVFDQISTNNFWMNLLEFTTVIIISFIVYFIFTLILKTEEARRIILPFTKTF
;
A
#
# COMPACT_ATOMS: atom_id res chain seq x y z
N MET A 1 -19.36 28.59 -12.69
CA MET A 1 -19.06 28.18 -11.31
C MET A 1 -17.64 28.63 -11.00
N GLY A 2 -17.48 29.64 -10.15
CA GLY A 2 -16.14 30.17 -9.85
C GLY A 2 -15.33 29.21 -8.98
N ILE A 3 -13.99 29.33 -9.01
CA ILE A 3 -13.09 28.51 -8.17
C ILE A 3 -13.52 28.55 -6.69
N LYS A 4 -14.02 29.70 -6.21
CA LYS A 4 -14.55 29.84 -4.83
C LYS A 4 -15.81 29.01 -4.57
N ASP A 5 -16.69 28.86 -5.55
CA ASP A 5 -17.93 28.08 -5.42
C ASP A 5 -17.62 26.58 -5.46
N PHE A 6 -16.64 26.17 -6.28
CA PHE A 6 -16.14 24.81 -6.34
C PHE A 6 -15.48 24.38 -5.01
N LEU A 7 -14.69 25.26 -4.40
CA LEU A 7 -14.04 25.02 -3.11
C LEU A 7 -15.03 24.99 -1.93
N LYS A 8 -16.20 25.62 -2.07
CA LYS A 8 -17.26 25.70 -1.05
C LYS A 8 -18.39 24.68 -1.23
N SER A 9 -18.35 23.83 -2.27
CA SER A 9 -19.44 22.87 -2.50
C SER A 9 -19.55 21.89 -1.32
N GLU A 10 -20.62 22.01 -0.54
CA GLU A 10 -20.94 21.10 0.56
C GLU A 10 -21.48 19.79 0.02
N GLN A 11 -20.87 18.69 0.42
CA GLN A 11 -21.38 17.36 0.12
C GLN A 11 -22.29 16.91 1.27
N ASN A 12 -23.53 17.44 1.27
CA ASN A 12 -24.47 17.27 2.35
C ASN A 12 -25.08 15.85 2.47
N THR A 13 -24.70 14.91 1.60
CA THR A 13 -25.19 13.53 1.65
C THR A 13 -23.99 12.58 1.74
N ILE A 14 -23.93 11.75 2.79
CA ILE A 14 -22.88 10.75 3.03
C ILE A 14 -22.61 9.91 1.77
N GLY A 15 -23.66 9.50 1.05
CA GLY A 15 -23.53 8.72 -0.18
C GLY A 15 -22.78 9.44 -1.31
N LYS A 16 -23.04 10.74 -1.51
CA LYS A 16 -22.32 11.55 -2.54
C LYS A 16 -20.85 11.73 -2.15
N ALA A 17 -20.56 11.99 -0.88
CA ALA A 17 -19.20 12.12 -0.38
C ALA A 17 -18.41 10.81 -0.58
N THR A 18 -19.01 9.67 -0.22
CA THR A 18 -18.40 8.35 -0.39
C THR A 18 -18.13 8.03 -1.85
N PHE A 19 -19.07 8.32 -2.74
CA PHE A 19 -18.90 8.12 -4.18
C PHE A 19 -17.75 8.96 -4.74
N VAL A 20 -17.69 10.24 -4.39
CA VAL A 20 -16.61 11.14 -4.83
C VAL A 20 -15.25 10.64 -4.34
N ILE A 21 -15.14 10.31 -3.06
CA ILE A 21 -13.91 9.76 -2.50
C ILE A 21 -13.47 8.50 -3.26
N ALA A 22 -14.40 7.57 -3.51
CA ALA A 22 -14.12 6.33 -4.23
C ALA A 22 -13.60 6.59 -5.66
N VAL A 23 -14.27 7.47 -6.41
CA VAL A 23 -13.85 7.85 -7.77
C VAL A 23 -12.43 8.45 -7.77
N PHE A 24 -12.15 9.38 -6.86
CA PHE A 24 -10.83 10.02 -6.79
C PHE A 24 -9.73 9.07 -6.31
N ILE A 25 -10.04 8.12 -5.42
CA ILE A 25 -9.11 7.04 -5.05
C ILE A 25 -8.76 6.19 -6.27
N ILE A 26 -9.76 5.78 -7.06
CA ILE A 26 -9.54 4.98 -8.28
C ILE A 26 -8.70 5.78 -9.28
N LEU A 27 -9.03 7.04 -9.55
CA LEU A 27 -8.26 7.91 -10.43
C LEU A 27 -6.81 8.08 -9.96
N SER A 28 -6.59 8.25 -8.65
CA SER A 28 -5.25 8.34 -8.08
C SER A 28 -4.46 7.05 -8.27
N ARG A 29 -5.10 5.88 -8.16
CA ARG A 29 -4.47 4.59 -8.43
C ARG A 29 -4.10 4.41 -9.89
N ILE A 30 -4.99 4.82 -10.81
CA ILE A 30 -4.71 4.80 -12.26
C ILE A 30 -3.52 5.72 -12.58
N LEU A 31 -3.49 6.94 -12.05
CA LEU A 31 -2.34 7.84 -12.21
C LEU A 31 -1.06 7.26 -11.61
N GLY A 32 -1.15 6.56 -10.48
CA GLY A 32 -0.01 5.84 -9.90
C GLY A 32 0.55 4.77 -10.85
N LEU A 33 -0.33 3.98 -11.50
CA LEU A 33 0.09 2.98 -12.50
C LEU A 33 0.70 3.63 -13.74
N ILE A 34 0.12 4.73 -14.22
CA ILE A 34 0.68 5.50 -15.35
C ILE A 34 2.06 6.05 -14.99
N ARG A 35 2.24 6.56 -13.78
CA ARG A 35 3.54 7.01 -13.27
C ARG A 35 4.56 5.87 -13.27
N ASP A 36 4.19 4.70 -12.72
CA ASP A 36 5.09 3.54 -12.64
C ASP A 36 5.45 3.01 -14.03
N ARG A 37 4.48 3.00 -14.96
CA ARG A 37 4.71 2.70 -16.38
C ARG A 37 5.71 3.67 -17.01
N LEU A 38 5.56 4.97 -16.78
CA LEU A 38 6.45 5.99 -17.33
C LEU A 38 7.85 5.90 -16.71
N LEU A 39 7.98 5.65 -15.40
CA LEU A 39 9.26 5.40 -14.75
C LEU A 39 9.95 4.18 -15.36
N ALA A 40 9.23 3.07 -15.49
CA ALA A 40 9.72 1.85 -16.11
C ALA A 40 10.14 2.09 -17.58
N SER A 41 9.31 2.82 -18.34
CA SER A 41 9.58 3.15 -19.75
C SER A 41 10.81 4.02 -19.94
N THR A 42 11.02 5.01 -19.05
CA THR A 42 12.08 6.01 -19.20
C THR A 42 13.42 5.50 -18.74
N PHE A 43 13.46 4.76 -17.64
CA PHE A 43 14.71 4.35 -17.00
C PHE A 43 15.02 2.86 -17.20
N GLY A 44 14.01 2.02 -17.47
CA GLY A 44 14.19 0.57 -17.46
C GLY A 44 14.63 0.04 -16.08
N PRO A 45 15.00 -1.24 -15.98
CA PRO A 45 15.53 -1.84 -14.75
C PRO A 45 17.05 -1.56 -14.61
N THR A 46 17.41 -0.31 -14.56
CA THR A 46 18.79 0.17 -14.44
C THR A 46 19.13 0.63 -13.04
N VAL A 47 20.41 0.93 -12.82
CA VAL A 47 20.88 1.52 -11.56
C VAL A 47 20.17 2.85 -11.27
N GLU A 48 19.82 3.64 -12.30
CA GLU A 48 19.12 4.91 -12.10
C GLU A 48 17.74 4.73 -11.45
N LEU A 49 16.98 3.72 -11.88
CA LEU A 49 15.68 3.43 -11.27
C LEU A 49 15.83 2.84 -9.87
N ASP A 50 16.87 2.04 -9.62
CA ASP A 50 17.21 1.54 -8.29
C ASP A 50 17.53 2.69 -7.32
N ILE A 51 18.35 3.65 -7.76
CA ILE A 51 18.67 4.87 -7.02
C ILE A 51 17.41 5.66 -6.70
N TYR A 52 16.52 5.83 -7.68
CA TYR A 52 15.27 6.53 -7.47
C TYR A 52 14.43 5.87 -6.37
N PHE A 53 14.16 4.57 -6.44
CA PHE A 53 13.39 3.86 -5.42
C PHE A 53 14.10 3.81 -4.06
N ALA A 54 15.40 3.61 -4.04
CA ALA A 54 16.18 3.60 -2.81
C ALA A 54 16.18 4.95 -2.08
N SER A 55 16.21 6.05 -2.85
CA SER A 55 16.20 7.41 -2.30
C SER A 55 14.96 7.76 -1.49
N PHE A 56 13.83 7.07 -1.71
CA PHE A 56 12.60 7.25 -0.94
C PHE A 56 12.61 6.55 0.40
N LYS A 57 13.43 5.52 0.60
CA LYS A 57 13.29 4.62 1.77
C LYS A 57 13.50 5.35 3.10
N ILE A 58 14.48 6.23 3.19
CA ILE A 58 14.73 7.03 4.40
C ILE A 58 13.64 8.12 4.58
N PRO A 59 13.30 8.93 3.56
CA PRO A 59 12.16 9.83 3.60
C PRO A 59 10.84 9.16 4.00
N ASP A 60 10.53 8.00 3.44
CA ASP A 60 9.30 7.25 3.74
C ASP A 60 9.26 6.73 5.18
N LEU A 61 10.42 6.31 5.73
CA LEU A 61 10.51 5.95 7.14
C LEU A 61 10.11 7.13 8.02
N ILE A 62 10.65 8.32 7.74
CA ILE A 62 10.33 9.53 8.51
C ILE A 62 8.85 9.91 8.34
N TYR A 63 8.36 9.87 7.10
CA TYR A 63 6.95 10.12 6.81
C TYR A 63 6.04 9.18 7.61
N SER A 64 6.38 7.90 7.68
CA SER A 64 5.60 6.91 8.43
C SER A 64 5.68 7.11 9.94
N ILE A 65 6.87 7.41 10.46
CA ILE A 65 7.07 7.68 11.88
C ILE A 65 6.33 8.94 12.30
N VAL A 66 6.49 10.02 11.55
CA VAL A 66 6.00 11.36 11.97
C VAL A 66 4.53 11.54 11.62
N LEU A 67 4.02 10.93 10.54
CA LEU A 67 2.81 11.40 9.87
C LEU A 67 1.76 10.35 9.53
N ALA A 68 2.14 9.23 8.93
CA ALA A 68 1.16 8.27 8.40
C ALA A 68 0.43 7.49 9.51
N GLY A 69 1.12 7.27 10.63
CA GLY A 69 0.59 6.43 11.70
C GLY A 69 -0.56 7.05 12.49
N GLY A 70 -0.77 8.38 12.43
CA GLY A 70 -1.72 8.86 13.41
C GLY A 70 -2.16 10.31 13.42
N VAL A 71 -1.60 11.22 12.64
CA VAL A 71 -1.98 12.64 12.75
C VAL A 71 -3.47 12.84 12.55
N LEU A 72 -4.02 12.43 11.40
CA LEU A 72 -5.44 12.56 11.11
C LEU A 72 -6.31 11.86 12.16
N VAL A 73 -5.99 10.60 12.48
CA VAL A 73 -6.81 9.77 13.38
C VAL A 73 -6.71 10.21 14.84
N SER A 74 -5.59 10.84 15.25
CA SER A 74 -5.42 11.35 16.61
C SER A 74 -5.94 12.78 16.75
N LEU A 75 -5.71 13.63 15.73
CA LEU A 75 -6.04 15.05 15.81
C LEU A 75 -7.52 15.34 15.51
N LEU A 76 -8.17 14.55 14.64
CA LEU A 76 -9.57 14.79 14.24
C LEU A 76 -10.56 14.74 15.42
N PRO A 77 -10.57 13.70 16.28
CA PRO A 77 -11.47 13.69 17.43
C PRO A 77 -11.18 14.84 18.41
N LEU A 78 -9.91 15.12 18.71
CA LEU A 78 -9.53 16.22 19.59
C LEU A 78 -9.96 17.57 19.01
N PHE A 79 -9.68 17.82 17.74
CA PHE A 79 -10.13 19.04 17.06
C PHE A 79 -11.64 19.19 17.11
N SER A 80 -12.38 18.12 16.85
CA SER A 80 -13.85 18.09 16.91
C SER A 80 -14.39 18.45 18.31
N ASP A 81 -13.77 17.88 19.35
CA ASP A 81 -14.20 18.11 20.73
C ASP A 81 -13.91 19.55 21.19
N TYR A 82 -12.72 20.07 20.84
CA TYR A 82 -12.37 21.45 21.12
C TYR A 82 -13.21 22.44 20.30
N TYR A 83 -13.43 22.18 19.00
CA TYR A 83 -14.17 23.10 18.15
C TYR A 83 -15.63 23.28 18.59
N LYS A 84 -16.28 22.20 19.08
CA LYS A 84 -17.65 22.25 19.63
C LYS A 84 -17.73 23.05 20.94
N LYS A 85 -16.68 23.05 21.75
CA LYS A 85 -16.66 23.74 23.05
C LYS A 85 -16.19 25.18 22.91
N ASN A 86 -15.09 25.40 22.21
CA ASN A 86 -14.46 26.71 22.03
C ASN A 86 -13.59 26.71 20.76
N GLU A 87 -14.06 27.40 19.73
CA GLU A 87 -13.37 27.49 18.44
C GLU A 87 -11.93 28.03 18.59
N LYS A 88 -11.71 29.00 19.49
CA LYS A 88 -10.37 29.59 19.71
C LYS A 88 -9.38 28.55 20.25
N GLU A 89 -9.83 27.65 21.13
CA GLU A 89 -8.99 26.58 21.67
C GLU A 89 -8.71 25.51 20.61
N ALA A 90 -9.68 25.20 19.74
CA ALA A 90 -9.45 24.30 18.61
C ALA A 90 -8.35 24.82 17.68
N TRP A 91 -8.40 26.12 17.33
CA TRP A 91 -7.35 26.73 16.51
C TRP A 91 -6.01 26.85 17.26
N LYS A 92 -6.05 27.04 18.58
CA LYS A 92 -4.84 26.98 19.43
C LYS A 92 -4.21 25.59 19.37
N LEU A 93 -5.01 24.53 19.48
CA LEU A 93 -4.53 23.14 19.33
C LEU A 93 -3.84 22.94 17.98
N ILE A 94 -4.50 23.29 16.86
CA ILE A 94 -3.94 23.16 15.52
C ILE A 94 -2.63 23.94 15.39
N ASN A 95 -2.59 25.20 15.79
CA ASN A 95 -1.38 26.02 15.69
C ASN A 95 -0.24 25.48 16.55
N SER A 96 -0.52 25.03 17.78
CA SER A 96 0.50 24.41 18.64
C SER A 96 1.05 23.12 18.03
N VAL A 97 0.17 22.25 17.50
CA VAL A 97 0.59 21.02 16.81
C VAL A 97 1.43 21.37 15.58
N ILE A 98 1.00 22.30 14.71
CA ILE A 98 1.77 22.74 13.53
C ILE A 98 3.15 23.26 13.95
N ASN A 99 3.24 24.12 14.96
CA ASN A 99 4.52 24.70 15.35
C ASN A 99 5.48 23.66 15.96
N ILE A 100 4.96 22.72 16.77
CA ILE A 100 5.75 21.59 17.27
C ILE A 100 6.23 20.72 16.09
N PHE A 101 5.35 20.41 15.14
CA PHE A 101 5.72 19.63 13.95
C PHE A 101 6.75 20.35 13.09
N LEU A 102 6.60 21.66 12.87
CA LEU A 102 7.58 22.46 12.12
C LEU A 102 8.97 22.37 12.76
N ILE A 103 9.04 22.62 14.07
CA ILE A 103 10.32 22.55 14.81
C ILE A 103 10.90 21.13 14.73
N THR A 104 10.08 20.12 14.99
CA THR A 104 10.51 18.72 14.97
C THR A 104 10.95 18.29 13.57
N LEU A 105 10.17 18.62 12.52
CA LEU A 105 10.52 18.28 11.14
C LEU A 105 11.80 18.98 10.69
N ILE A 106 11.99 20.25 11.04
CA ILE A 106 13.22 20.97 10.70
C ILE A 106 14.42 20.36 11.44
N ALA A 107 14.29 20.08 12.73
CA ALA A 107 15.36 19.46 13.51
C ALA A 107 15.72 18.06 12.97
N VAL A 108 14.73 17.24 12.69
CA VAL A 108 14.91 15.91 12.08
C VAL A 108 15.50 16.03 10.68
N ALA A 109 15.02 16.96 9.85
CA ALA A 109 15.56 17.17 8.51
C ALA A 109 17.03 17.60 8.53
N ILE A 110 17.44 18.50 9.44
CA ILE A 110 18.84 18.91 9.60
C ILE A 110 19.70 17.71 10.04
N LEU A 111 19.25 16.98 11.05
CA LEU A 111 19.96 15.80 11.56
C LEU A 111 20.14 14.77 10.45
N LEU A 112 19.07 14.46 9.72
CA LEU A 112 19.11 13.48 8.64
C LEU A 112 19.90 13.98 7.43
N PHE A 113 19.86 15.28 7.12
CA PHE A 113 20.70 15.85 6.07
C PHE A 113 22.20 15.63 6.35
N ILE A 114 22.61 15.76 7.62
CA ILE A 114 23.96 15.49 8.07
C ILE A 114 24.29 13.99 7.99
N PHE A 115 23.38 13.14 8.49
CA PHE A 115 23.59 11.69 8.57
C PHE A 115 23.22 10.93 7.28
N THR A 116 22.65 11.58 6.26
CA THR A 116 22.28 10.93 4.98
C THR A 116 23.43 10.12 4.38
N PRO A 117 24.70 10.59 4.33
CA PRO A 117 25.77 9.78 3.77
C PRO A 117 25.98 8.45 4.51
N LEU A 118 25.96 8.48 5.84
CA LEU A 118 26.06 7.27 6.66
C LEU A 118 24.89 6.32 6.43
N LEU A 119 23.66 6.84 6.43
CA LEU A 119 22.44 6.06 6.28
C LEU A 119 22.33 5.43 4.87
N VAL A 120 22.69 6.16 3.82
CA VAL A 120 22.67 5.66 2.45
C VAL A 120 23.74 4.59 2.23
N ASN A 121 24.95 4.78 2.77
CA ASN A 121 25.99 3.74 2.71
C ASN A 121 25.57 2.46 3.43
N LEU A 122 24.88 2.58 4.56
CA LEU A 122 24.33 1.42 5.30
C LEU A 122 23.19 0.76 4.52
N LEU A 123 22.35 1.57 3.84
CA LEU A 123 21.19 1.09 3.08
C LEU A 123 21.59 0.40 1.78
N LEU A 124 22.67 0.80 1.13
CA LEU A 124 23.05 0.35 -0.20
C LEU A 124 24.49 -0.21 -0.25
N PRO A 125 24.79 -1.27 0.53
CA PRO A 125 26.14 -1.81 0.62
C PRO A 125 26.65 -2.43 -0.69
N GLY A 126 25.76 -2.74 -1.64
CA GLY A 126 26.11 -3.31 -2.94
C GLY A 126 26.30 -2.29 -4.07
N LEU A 127 26.04 -0.99 -3.83
CA LEU A 127 26.16 0.03 -4.87
C LEU A 127 27.57 0.64 -4.94
N ALA A 128 28.00 0.96 -6.18
CA ALA A 128 29.26 1.68 -6.40
C ALA A 128 29.21 3.11 -5.84
N SER A 129 30.35 3.64 -5.42
CA SER A 129 30.45 4.92 -4.71
C SER A 129 29.87 6.12 -5.47
N GLU A 130 29.94 6.12 -6.79
CA GLU A 130 29.36 7.18 -7.64
C GLU A 130 27.83 7.23 -7.53
N TYR A 131 27.17 6.09 -7.48
CA TYR A 131 25.72 5.96 -7.34
C TYR A 131 25.23 6.29 -5.92
N ILE A 132 26.07 6.01 -4.91
CA ILE A 132 25.80 6.41 -3.53
C ILE A 132 25.75 7.94 -3.42
N ALA A 133 26.66 8.67 -4.05
CA ALA A 133 26.66 10.13 -4.04
C ALA A 133 25.37 10.71 -4.66
N GLN A 134 24.91 10.14 -5.76
CA GLN A 134 23.65 10.53 -6.41
C GLN A 134 22.43 10.21 -5.52
N THR A 135 22.41 9.02 -4.89
CA THR A 135 21.34 8.64 -3.95
C THR A 135 21.27 9.58 -2.76
N ILE A 136 22.40 10.01 -2.21
CA ILE A 136 22.47 10.99 -1.12
C ILE A 136 21.81 12.31 -1.54
N GLN A 137 22.13 12.83 -2.73
CA GLN A 137 21.56 14.08 -3.23
C GLN A 137 20.04 13.98 -3.42
N LEU A 138 19.57 12.88 -4.03
CA LEU A 138 18.14 12.63 -4.22
C LEU A 138 17.39 12.47 -2.88
N THR A 139 17.96 11.71 -1.94
CA THR A 139 17.37 11.52 -0.61
C THR A 139 17.22 12.87 0.13
N ARG A 140 18.25 13.72 0.05
CA ARG A 140 18.22 15.08 0.61
C ARG A 140 17.14 15.95 -0.03
N LEU A 141 16.98 15.88 -1.34
CA LEU A 141 15.91 16.58 -2.06
C LEU A 141 14.52 16.09 -1.60
N LEU A 142 14.34 14.79 -1.43
CA LEU A 142 13.07 14.18 -1.05
C LEU A 142 12.66 14.49 0.42
N PHE A 143 13.55 14.91 1.30
CA PHE A 143 13.16 15.42 2.62
C PHE A 143 12.24 16.64 2.54
N LEU A 144 12.35 17.46 1.49
CA LEU A 144 11.41 18.56 1.25
C LEU A 144 9.98 18.05 1.00
N ALA A 145 9.86 16.92 0.30
CA ALA A 145 8.56 16.31 0.07
C ALA A 145 7.92 15.83 1.38
N VAL A 146 8.69 15.19 2.26
CA VAL A 146 8.23 14.77 3.59
C VAL A 146 7.74 15.97 4.41
N PHE A 147 8.47 17.08 4.37
CA PHE A 147 8.09 18.31 5.05
C PHE A 147 6.71 18.80 4.59
N PHE A 148 6.48 18.91 3.29
CA PHE A 148 5.19 19.38 2.76
C PHE A 148 4.05 18.38 3.00
N LEU A 149 4.27 17.08 2.79
CA LEU A 149 3.28 16.05 3.04
C LEU A 149 2.91 15.99 4.54
N GLY A 150 3.89 16.29 5.39
CA GLY A 150 3.71 16.38 6.81
C GLY A 150 2.74 17.45 7.23
N LEU A 151 2.98 18.63 6.81
CA LEU A 151 2.07 19.75 7.05
C LEU A 151 0.69 19.48 6.44
N SER A 152 0.67 18.90 5.25
CA SER A 152 -0.57 18.55 4.56
C SER A 152 -1.45 17.60 5.37
N SER A 153 -0.88 16.66 6.12
CA SER A 153 -1.64 15.70 6.94
C SER A 153 -2.41 16.40 8.08
N ILE A 154 -1.88 17.49 8.62
CA ILE A 154 -2.57 18.29 9.63
C ILE A 154 -3.74 19.04 9.00
N PHE A 155 -3.54 19.67 7.84
CA PHE A 155 -4.64 20.36 7.13
C PHE A 155 -5.71 19.40 6.62
N SER A 156 -5.35 18.16 6.29
CA SER A 156 -6.31 17.10 6.00
C SER A 156 -7.30 16.88 7.14
N THR A 157 -6.86 17.03 8.40
CA THR A 157 -7.74 16.91 9.58
C THR A 157 -8.80 18.00 9.60
N ILE A 158 -8.43 19.24 9.32
CA ILE A 158 -9.35 20.38 9.25
C ILE A 158 -10.40 20.13 8.14
N LEU A 159 -9.94 19.76 6.95
CA LEU A 159 -10.82 19.52 5.81
C LEU A 159 -11.78 18.34 6.04
N ASN A 160 -11.32 17.28 6.70
CA ASN A 160 -12.18 16.16 7.09
C ASN A 160 -13.26 16.58 8.10
N TYR A 161 -12.90 17.39 9.10
CA TYR A 161 -13.88 17.93 10.06
C TYR A 161 -14.98 18.74 9.37
N PHE A 162 -14.62 19.59 8.41
CA PHE A 162 -15.57 20.39 7.63
C PHE A 162 -16.18 19.65 6.43
N ASN A 163 -16.05 18.32 6.34
CA ASN A 163 -16.60 17.47 5.27
C ASN A 163 -16.16 17.90 3.85
N ARG A 164 -14.91 18.41 3.71
CA ARG A 164 -14.35 18.84 2.42
C ARG A 164 -13.58 17.72 1.73
N PHE A 165 -14.27 16.61 1.54
CA PHE A 165 -13.70 15.40 1.00
C PHE A 165 -13.14 15.55 -0.42
N LEU A 166 -13.72 16.43 -1.23
CA LEU A 166 -13.26 16.68 -2.59
C LEU A 166 -11.80 17.15 -2.63
N ILE A 167 -11.46 18.18 -1.83
CA ILE A 167 -10.10 18.74 -1.79
C ILE A 167 -9.10 17.73 -1.27
N TYR A 168 -9.47 17.02 -0.20
CA TYR A 168 -8.68 15.92 0.34
C TYR A 168 -8.38 14.83 -0.70
N SER A 169 -9.36 14.52 -1.56
CA SER A 169 -9.24 13.48 -2.59
C SER A 169 -8.48 13.93 -3.84
N ILE A 170 -8.51 15.22 -4.18
CA ILE A 170 -7.78 15.80 -5.34
C ILE A 170 -6.27 15.90 -5.04
N ALA A 171 -5.87 16.14 -3.80
CA ALA A 171 -4.47 16.38 -3.47
C ALA A 171 -3.51 15.22 -3.90
N PRO A 172 -3.83 13.93 -3.70
CA PRO A 172 -3.01 12.82 -4.22
C PRO A 172 -2.95 12.75 -5.76
N LEU A 173 -3.98 13.23 -6.47
CA LEU A 173 -3.97 13.31 -7.93
C LEU A 173 -2.94 14.32 -8.42
N LEU A 174 -2.91 15.51 -7.80
CA LEU A 174 -1.92 16.55 -8.12
C LEU A 174 -0.50 16.04 -7.87
N TYR A 175 -0.30 15.30 -6.78
CA TYR A 175 0.99 14.67 -6.47
C TYR A 175 1.47 13.74 -7.58
N ASN A 176 0.64 12.78 -8.00
CA ASN A 176 1.00 11.86 -9.08
C ASN A 176 1.16 12.58 -10.43
N LEU A 177 0.32 13.56 -10.73
CA LEU A 177 0.42 14.35 -11.95
C LEU A 177 1.75 15.10 -12.03
N CYS A 178 2.20 15.73 -10.95
CA CYS A 178 3.49 16.42 -10.93
C CYS A 178 4.67 15.47 -11.15
N ILE A 179 4.61 14.26 -10.61
CA ILE A 179 5.65 13.25 -10.86
C ILE A 179 5.66 12.86 -12.34
N ILE A 180 4.48 12.60 -12.93
CA ILE A 180 4.34 12.29 -14.36
C ILE A 180 4.93 13.42 -15.22
N LEU A 181 4.61 14.67 -14.91
CA LEU A 181 5.18 15.82 -15.61
C LEU A 181 6.70 15.92 -15.42
N GLY A 182 7.21 15.60 -14.22
CA GLY A 182 8.64 15.50 -13.93
C GLY A 182 9.34 14.43 -14.77
N ILE A 183 8.71 13.27 -14.97
CA ILE A 183 9.24 12.22 -15.84
C ILE A 183 9.27 12.68 -17.31
N ILE A 184 8.17 13.25 -17.80
CA ILE A 184 8.06 13.60 -19.22
C ILE A 184 8.95 14.78 -19.59
N PHE A 185 8.99 15.84 -18.78
CA PHE A 185 9.65 17.10 -19.16
C PHE A 185 11.03 17.30 -18.55
N LEU A 186 11.29 16.75 -17.36
CA LEU A 186 12.54 16.98 -16.65
C LEU A 186 13.51 15.79 -16.74
N ALA A 187 13.02 14.54 -16.76
CA ALA A 187 13.90 13.39 -16.82
C ALA A 187 14.81 13.36 -18.06
N PRO A 188 14.37 13.79 -19.28
CA PRO A 188 15.28 13.84 -20.43
C PRO A 188 16.50 14.75 -20.27
N LYS A 189 16.45 15.73 -19.34
CA LYS A 189 17.52 16.70 -19.09
C LYS A 189 18.30 16.42 -17.80
N MET A 190 17.64 15.82 -16.81
CA MET A 190 18.14 15.72 -15.43
C MET A 190 18.14 14.27 -14.89
N GLY A 191 17.85 13.28 -15.73
CA GLY A 191 17.77 11.88 -15.29
C GLY A 191 16.72 11.70 -14.17
N ASN A 192 17.06 10.89 -13.18
CA ASN A 192 16.20 10.59 -12.04
C ASN A 192 15.93 11.78 -11.09
N PHE A 193 16.63 12.92 -11.22
CA PHE A 193 16.24 14.16 -10.56
C PHE A 193 14.93 14.74 -11.09
N GLY A 194 14.59 14.48 -12.36
CA GLY A 194 13.35 14.96 -12.97
C GLY A 194 12.10 14.52 -12.20
N PRO A 195 11.83 13.22 -12.05
CA PRO A 195 10.71 12.74 -11.25
C PRO A 195 10.84 13.12 -9.77
N ALA A 196 12.04 13.20 -9.18
CA ALA A 196 12.22 13.61 -7.78
C ALA A 196 11.81 15.08 -7.55
N ILE A 197 12.11 15.98 -8.48
CA ILE A 197 11.60 17.36 -8.46
C ILE A 197 10.08 17.35 -8.61
N GLY A 198 9.54 16.52 -9.49
CA GLY A 198 8.09 16.31 -9.61
C GLY A 198 7.43 15.90 -8.29
N VAL A 199 8.08 15.04 -7.52
CA VAL A 199 7.65 14.65 -6.16
C VAL A 199 7.60 15.84 -5.21
N VAL A 200 8.64 16.67 -5.19
CA VAL A 200 8.70 17.85 -4.30
C VAL A 200 7.62 18.88 -4.69
N ILE A 201 7.50 19.19 -5.99
CA ILE A 201 6.46 20.11 -6.47
C ILE A 201 5.07 19.55 -6.18
N GLY A 202 4.85 18.27 -6.43
CA GLY A 202 3.58 17.60 -6.15
C GLY A 202 3.22 17.62 -4.66
N SER A 203 4.19 17.39 -3.79
CA SER A 203 4.03 17.48 -2.33
C SER A 203 3.71 18.89 -1.87
N PHE A 204 4.37 19.88 -2.45
CA PHE A 204 4.06 21.29 -2.21
C PHE A 204 2.63 21.66 -2.64
N LEU A 205 2.21 21.27 -3.84
CA LEU A 205 0.85 21.52 -4.31
C LEU A 205 -0.20 20.75 -3.50
N HIS A 206 0.12 19.52 -3.09
CA HIS A 206 -0.71 18.73 -2.19
C HIS A 206 -0.95 19.46 -0.85
N PHE A 207 0.09 20.04 -0.28
CA PHE A 207 -0.01 20.89 0.90
C PHE A 207 -0.76 22.19 0.61
N LEU A 208 -0.39 22.91 -0.45
CA LEU A 208 -0.87 24.24 -0.76
C LEU A 208 -2.40 24.28 -0.94
N ILE A 209 -2.96 23.33 -1.69
CA ILE A 209 -4.42 23.30 -1.91
C ILE A 209 -5.18 23.07 -0.60
N GLN A 210 -4.67 22.22 0.29
CA GLN A 210 -5.30 21.95 1.58
C GLN A 210 -5.14 23.14 2.55
N PHE A 211 -3.96 23.75 2.58
CA PHE A 211 -3.71 24.97 3.37
C PHE A 211 -4.62 26.11 2.95
N LEU A 212 -4.63 26.47 1.66
CA LEU A 212 -5.46 27.57 1.15
C LEU A 212 -6.95 27.34 1.42
N THR A 213 -7.41 26.09 1.27
CA THR A 213 -8.81 25.76 1.58
C THR A 213 -9.07 25.90 3.09
N SER A 214 -8.16 25.49 3.95
CA SER A 214 -8.33 25.64 5.41
C SER A 214 -8.45 27.10 5.86
N LEU A 215 -7.80 28.03 5.16
CA LEU A 215 -7.96 29.48 5.42
C LEU A 215 -9.41 29.95 5.22
N THR A 216 -10.17 29.35 4.30
CA THR A 216 -11.56 29.70 4.05
C THR A 216 -12.51 29.24 5.14
N TYR A 217 -12.04 28.31 6.03
CA TYR A 217 -12.78 27.78 7.18
C TYR A 217 -12.36 28.42 8.51
N GLY A 218 -11.71 29.57 8.46
CA GLY A 218 -11.35 30.36 9.66
C GLY A 218 -9.99 30.03 10.22
N TYR A 219 -9.23 29.07 9.67
CA TYR A 219 -7.87 28.87 10.07
C TYR A 219 -7.05 30.15 9.86
N ARG A 220 -6.28 30.51 10.88
CA ARG A 220 -5.28 31.60 10.84
C ARG A 220 -4.04 31.09 11.53
N TYR A 221 -2.93 31.14 10.84
CA TYR A 221 -1.64 30.77 11.44
C TYR A 221 -1.30 31.74 12.59
N LYS A 222 -0.91 31.16 13.71
CA LYS A 222 -0.37 31.88 14.86
C LYS A 222 0.86 31.14 15.37
N ALA A 223 1.93 31.85 15.64
CA ALA A 223 3.15 31.30 16.21
C ALA A 223 2.95 31.01 17.72
N VAL A 224 2.01 30.14 18.06
CA VAL A 224 1.74 29.69 19.43
C VAL A 224 2.39 28.35 19.66
N LEU A 225 3.26 28.27 20.64
CA LEU A 225 3.91 27.03 21.08
C LEU A 225 3.53 26.76 22.52
N ASP A 226 2.41 26.07 22.74
CA ASP A 226 1.95 25.70 24.08
C ASP A 226 2.00 24.18 24.25
N ILE A 227 3.17 23.71 24.71
CA ILE A 227 3.43 22.30 24.95
C ILE A 227 2.60 21.76 26.12
N ASN A 228 2.29 22.64 27.10
CA ASN A 228 1.52 22.28 28.28
C ASN A 228 0.01 22.29 28.03
N PHE A 229 -0.44 22.67 26.85
CA PHE A 229 -1.85 22.62 26.49
C PHE A 229 -2.34 21.17 26.48
N LYS A 230 -3.34 20.86 27.28
CA LYS A 230 -3.85 19.49 27.46
C LYS A 230 -4.18 18.78 26.14
N GLY A 231 -4.73 19.51 25.17
CA GLY A 231 -5.03 18.95 23.85
C GLY A 231 -3.79 18.50 23.09
N VAL A 232 -2.64 19.16 23.28
CA VAL A 232 -1.34 18.77 22.69
C VAL A 232 -0.83 17.50 23.38
N GLU A 233 -0.88 17.45 24.71
CA GLU A 233 -0.49 16.26 25.48
C GLU A 233 -1.31 15.04 25.07
N ASP A 234 -2.64 15.18 25.00
CA ASP A 234 -3.55 14.10 24.59
C ASP A 234 -3.29 13.65 23.15
N PHE A 235 -2.98 14.60 22.24
CA PHE A 235 -2.59 14.28 20.88
C PHE A 235 -1.35 13.39 20.81
N PHE A 236 -0.27 13.76 21.51
CA PHE A 236 0.96 12.97 21.50
C PHE A 236 0.81 11.61 22.20
N LYS A 237 0.00 11.51 23.25
CA LYS A 237 -0.35 10.23 23.89
C LYS A 237 -1.05 9.26 22.92
N MET A 238 -1.91 9.81 22.04
CA MET A 238 -2.59 9.01 21.03
C MET A 238 -1.69 8.66 19.83
N LEU A 239 -0.75 9.53 19.48
CA LEU A 239 0.14 9.39 18.34
C LEU A 239 1.26 8.35 18.59
N PHE A 240 1.91 8.41 19.76
CA PHE A 240 3.14 7.69 20.05
C PHE A 240 3.06 6.16 19.87
N PRO A 241 2.01 5.45 20.35
CA PRO A 241 1.92 4.00 20.16
C PRO A 241 1.79 3.58 18.69
N ARG A 242 1.24 4.45 17.84
CA ARG A 242 1.04 4.20 16.42
C ARG A 242 2.31 4.34 15.60
N ILE A 243 3.22 5.22 16.05
CA ILE A 243 4.54 5.40 15.44
C ILE A 243 5.31 4.09 15.40
N ILE A 244 5.30 3.31 16.49
CA ILE A 244 6.07 2.07 16.60
C ILE A 244 5.65 1.06 15.54
N SER A 245 4.35 0.83 15.38
CA SER A 245 3.83 -0.11 14.38
C SER A 245 4.10 0.35 12.95
N ALA A 246 3.97 1.65 12.66
CA ALA A 246 4.25 2.20 11.34
C ALA A 246 5.75 2.13 10.99
N ALA A 247 6.62 2.37 11.98
CA ALA A 247 8.06 2.28 11.80
C ALA A 247 8.54 0.86 11.45
N ALA A 248 7.99 -0.17 12.09
CA ALA A 248 8.39 -1.56 11.86
C ALA A 248 8.23 -1.97 10.39
N GLY A 249 7.11 -1.61 9.74
CA GLY A 249 6.88 -1.90 8.33
C GLY A 249 7.88 -1.21 7.40
N GLN A 250 8.23 0.05 7.69
CA GLN A 250 9.20 0.79 6.87
C GLN A 250 10.64 0.32 7.07
N VAL A 251 11.02 -0.04 8.31
CA VAL A 251 12.32 -0.66 8.58
C VAL A 251 12.46 -1.98 7.82
N ASN A 252 11.39 -2.75 7.70
CA ASN A 252 11.39 -3.97 6.89
C ASN A 252 11.70 -3.70 5.40
N LEU A 253 11.12 -2.64 4.82
CA LEU A 253 11.42 -2.24 3.44
C LEU A 253 12.86 -1.72 3.27
N LEU A 254 13.44 -1.08 4.31
CA LEU A 254 14.86 -0.72 4.32
C LEU A 254 15.75 -1.96 4.25
N VAL A 255 15.45 -2.98 5.07
CA VAL A 255 16.19 -4.26 5.08
C VAL A 255 16.13 -4.94 3.71
N ILE A 256 14.94 -5.02 3.12
CA ILE A 256 14.77 -5.61 1.78
C ILE A 256 15.58 -4.84 0.73
N THR A 257 15.54 -3.50 0.77
CA THR A 257 16.29 -2.66 -0.16
C THR A 257 17.79 -2.85 0.01
N ALA A 258 18.28 -2.98 1.27
CA ALA A 258 19.68 -3.24 1.56
C ALA A 258 20.15 -4.59 0.97
N ILE A 259 19.38 -5.65 1.18
CA ILE A 259 19.69 -6.98 0.63
C ILE A 259 19.59 -6.94 -0.90
N ALA A 260 18.54 -6.34 -1.47
CA ALA A 260 18.34 -6.25 -2.92
C ALA A 260 19.50 -5.51 -3.62
N SER A 261 20.07 -4.46 -2.97
CA SER A 261 21.21 -3.73 -3.50
C SER A 261 22.46 -4.60 -3.72
N THR A 262 22.58 -5.73 -3.01
CA THR A 262 23.72 -6.65 -3.10
C THR A 262 23.50 -7.78 -4.12
N ILE A 263 22.32 -7.88 -4.72
CA ILE A 263 21.97 -9.00 -5.61
C ILE A 263 22.37 -8.72 -7.05
N ALA A 264 21.73 -7.73 -7.67
CA ALA A 264 21.96 -7.37 -9.05
C ALA A 264 21.43 -5.96 -9.35
N VAL A 265 21.88 -5.37 -10.44
CA VAL A 265 21.32 -4.13 -10.98
C VAL A 265 19.85 -4.37 -11.36
N GLY A 266 18.98 -3.44 -10.99
CA GLY A 266 17.54 -3.54 -11.21
C GLY A 266 16.77 -4.31 -10.12
N ALA A 267 17.45 -4.99 -9.19
CA ALA A 267 16.79 -5.80 -8.17
C ALA A 267 15.86 -4.99 -7.27
N ILE A 268 16.26 -3.78 -6.88
CA ILE A 268 15.41 -2.86 -6.11
C ILE A 268 14.19 -2.45 -6.93
N SER A 269 14.38 -2.18 -8.21
CA SER A 269 13.31 -1.75 -9.13
C SER A 269 12.31 -2.87 -9.39
N PHE A 270 12.77 -4.08 -9.70
CA PHE A 270 11.91 -5.24 -9.91
C PHE A 270 11.04 -5.53 -8.68
N PHE A 271 11.66 -5.52 -7.50
CA PHE A 271 10.93 -5.71 -6.25
C PHE A 271 9.85 -4.63 -6.05
N ASN A 272 10.20 -3.35 -6.16
CA ASN A 272 9.26 -2.25 -5.92
C ASN A 272 8.13 -2.21 -6.94
N LEU A 273 8.41 -2.45 -8.23
CA LEU A 273 7.37 -2.48 -9.27
C LEU A 273 6.41 -3.66 -9.06
N ALA A 274 6.91 -4.85 -8.75
CA ALA A 274 6.08 -6.00 -8.41
C ALA A 274 5.25 -5.77 -7.13
N ASP A 275 5.84 -5.15 -6.12
CA ASP A 275 5.20 -4.78 -4.85
C ASP A 275 4.04 -3.79 -5.06
N ASN A 276 4.24 -2.77 -5.91
CA ASN A 276 3.19 -1.81 -6.27
C ASN A 276 2.01 -2.49 -6.98
N LEU A 277 2.28 -3.45 -7.87
CA LEU A 277 1.23 -4.20 -8.58
C LEU A 277 0.42 -5.09 -7.62
N ARG A 278 1.11 -5.84 -6.74
CA ARG A 278 0.43 -6.68 -5.75
C ARG A 278 -0.44 -5.89 -4.77
N PHE A 279 -0.07 -4.63 -4.50
CA PHE A 279 -0.82 -3.80 -3.55
C PHE A 279 -2.19 -3.35 -4.09
N LEU A 280 -2.44 -3.47 -5.40
CA LEU A 280 -3.74 -3.13 -5.99
C LEU A 280 -4.89 -3.98 -5.41
N PRO A 281 -4.85 -5.33 -5.49
CA PRO A 281 -5.88 -6.16 -4.88
C PRO A 281 -6.00 -5.96 -3.36
N VAL A 282 -4.88 -5.80 -2.66
CA VAL A 282 -4.87 -5.55 -1.20
C VAL A 282 -5.62 -4.27 -0.87
N GLY A 283 -5.39 -3.20 -1.64
CA GLY A 283 -6.09 -1.93 -1.47
C GLY A 283 -7.60 -2.03 -1.73
N PHE A 284 -7.98 -2.67 -2.83
CA PHE A 284 -9.39 -2.79 -3.22
C PHE A 284 -10.18 -3.75 -2.32
N ILE A 285 -9.60 -4.88 -1.94
CA ILE A 285 -10.29 -5.90 -1.13
C ILE A 285 -9.97 -5.68 0.35
N GLY A 286 -8.71 -5.85 0.75
CA GLY A 286 -8.31 -5.89 2.15
C GLY A 286 -8.67 -4.62 2.91
N ILE A 287 -8.21 -3.47 2.43
CA ILE A 287 -8.42 -2.18 3.11
C ILE A 287 -9.89 -1.75 3.08
N SER A 288 -10.60 -2.00 1.97
CA SER A 288 -12.01 -1.64 1.84
C SER A 288 -12.89 -2.42 2.83
N PHE A 289 -12.74 -3.74 2.87
CA PHE A 289 -13.47 -4.59 3.83
C PHE A 289 -13.09 -4.26 5.28
N ALA A 290 -11.81 -4.05 5.57
CA ALA A 290 -11.34 -3.68 6.89
C ALA A 290 -11.96 -2.36 7.38
N THR A 291 -12.08 -1.38 6.48
CA THR A 291 -12.68 -0.09 6.80
C THR A 291 -14.19 -0.21 7.05
N ALA A 292 -14.90 -0.99 6.23
CA ALA A 292 -16.33 -1.19 6.34
C ALA A 292 -16.74 -1.97 7.60
N ILE A 293 -15.96 -3.02 7.95
CA ILE A 293 -16.32 -3.88 9.09
C ILE A 293 -15.97 -3.27 10.46
N PHE A 294 -15.00 -2.36 10.54
CA PHE A 294 -14.46 -1.83 11.79
C PHE A 294 -15.52 -1.23 12.73
N PRO A 295 -16.48 -0.36 12.27
CA PRO A 295 -17.53 0.16 13.13
C PRO A 295 -18.43 -0.95 13.71
N HIS A 296 -18.71 -1.98 12.91
CA HIS A 296 -19.55 -3.11 13.30
C HIS A 296 -18.88 -3.99 14.36
N LEU A 297 -17.57 -4.23 14.23
CA LEU A 297 -16.78 -4.95 15.23
C LEU A 297 -16.72 -4.16 16.54
N SER A 298 -16.43 -2.85 16.45
CA SER A 298 -16.36 -1.97 17.63
C SER A 298 -17.69 -1.91 18.38
N LYS A 299 -18.82 -1.88 17.67
CA LYS A 299 -20.15 -1.91 18.28
C LYS A 299 -20.40 -3.22 19.02
N SER A 300 -20.10 -4.38 18.42
CA SER A 300 -20.30 -5.68 19.08
C SER A 300 -19.49 -5.81 20.38
N ILE A 301 -18.31 -5.21 20.45
CA ILE A 301 -17.49 -5.15 21.69
C ILE A 301 -18.14 -4.23 22.72
N THR A 302 -18.66 -3.06 22.32
CA THR A 302 -19.37 -2.14 23.21
C THR A 302 -20.62 -2.79 23.80
N ASP A 303 -21.37 -3.53 22.98
CA ASP A 303 -22.57 -4.27 23.35
C ASP A 303 -22.25 -5.58 24.13
N LYS A 304 -20.95 -5.85 24.40
CA LYS A 304 -20.44 -7.06 25.09
C LYS A 304 -20.90 -8.38 24.45
N ASN A 305 -21.12 -8.38 23.14
CA ASN A 305 -21.58 -9.55 22.39
C ASN A 305 -20.41 -10.19 21.62
N ALA A 306 -19.66 -11.07 22.30
CA ALA A 306 -18.50 -11.75 21.72
C ALA A 306 -18.89 -12.70 20.57
N SER A 307 -20.05 -13.35 20.64
CA SER A 307 -20.53 -14.24 19.56
C SER A 307 -20.79 -13.45 18.27
N GLU A 308 -21.45 -12.31 18.38
CA GLU A 308 -21.72 -11.44 17.23
C GLU A 308 -20.43 -10.88 16.63
N PHE A 309 -19.44 -10.55 17.47
CA PHE A 309 -18.11 -10.13 17.03
C PHE A 309 -17.44 -11.21 16.19
N CYS A 310 -17.39 -12.45 16.69
CA CYS A 310 -16.79 -13.59 15.99
C CYS A 310 -17.53 -13.90 14.68
N ASP A 311 -18.86 -13.85 14.67
CA ASP A 311 -19.66 -14.08 13.47
C ASP A 311 -19.43 -13.01 12.39
N LYS A 312 -19.39 -11.74 12.78
CA LYS A 312 -19.11 -10.63 11.85
C LYS A 312 -17.69 -10.73 11.27
N LEU A 313 -16.71 -11.01 12.12
CA LEU A 313 -15.32 -11.18 11.68
C LEU A 313 -15.18 -12.37 10.73
N ARG A 314 -15.81 -13.51 11.04
CA ARG A 314 -15.81 -14.69 10.20
C ARG A 314 -16.44 -14.40 8.83
N ARG A 315 -17.60 -13.72 8.79
CA ARG A 315 -18.26 -13.33 7.53
C ARG A 315 -17.37 -12.41 6.70
N ALA A 316 -16.73 -11.43 7.31
CA ALA A 316 -15.80 -10.56 6.61
C ALA A 316 -14.61 -11.35 6.02
N PHE A 317 -14.07 -12.31 6.76
CA PHE A 317 -13.01 -13.19 6.25
C PHE A 317 -13.50 -14.03 5.07
N GLN A 318 -14.71 -14.60 5.15
CA GLN A 318 -15.29 -15.38 4.05
C GLN A 318 -15.50 -14.51 2.80
N ASP A 319 -16.01 -13.29 2.94
CA ASP A 319 -16.23 -12.37 1.83
C ASP A 319 -14.88 -11.94 1.17
N ILE A 320 -13.84 -11.70 1.99
CA ILE A 320 -12.49 -11.41 1.49
C ILE A 320 -11.91 -12.62 0.76
N LEU A 321 -12.01 -13.83 1.33
CA LEU A 321 -11.52 -15.07 0.72
C LEU A 321 -12.20 -15.36 -0.61
N TYR A 322 -13.51 -15.11 -0.69
CA TYR A 322 -14.30 -15.28 -1.91
C TYR A 322 -13.74 -14.49 -3.10
N LEU A 323 -13.21 -13.28 -2.85
CA LEU A 323 -12.61 -12.44 -3.87
C LEU A 323 -11.09 -12.66 -4.00
N ALA A 324 -10.38 -12.81 -2.87
CA ALA A 324 -8.92 -12.86 -2.87
C ALA A 324 -8.36 -14.17 -3.44
N ILE A 325 -9.02 -15.33 -3.23
CA ILE A 325 -8.56 -16.62 -3.77
C ILE A 325 -8.53 -16.61 -5.30
N PRO A 326 -9.62 -16.32 -6.03
CA PRO A 326 -9.59 -16.30 -7.49
C PRO A 326 -8.62 -15.24 -8.03
N ILE A 327 -8.55 -14.06 -7.42
CA ILE A 327 -7.60 -13.00 -7.83
C ILE A 327 -6.16 -13.44 -7.62
N SER A 328 -5.84 -14.11 -6.49
CA SER A 328 -4.51 -14.66 -6.21
C SER A 328 -4.08 -15.66 -7.29
N ILE A 329 -4.96 -16.61 -7.63
CA ILE A 329 -4.70 -17.62 -8.64
C ILE A 329 -4.53 -16.98 -10.03
N LEU A 330 -5.43 -16.08 -10.42
CA LEU A 330 -5.33 -15.38 -11.72
C LEU A 330 -4.08 -14.50 -11.78
N THR A 331 -3.72 -13.80 -10.71
CA THR A 331 -2.48 -13.01 -10.65
C THR A 331 -1.25 -13.89 -10.84
N PHE A 332 -1.22 -15.08 -10.25
CA PHE A 332 -0.11 -16.03 -10.40
C PHE A 332 0.03 -16.52 -11.85
N ILE A 333 -1.08 -16.89 -12.49
CA ILE A 333 -1.08 -17.45 -13.86
C ILE A 333 -0.80 -16.35 -14.89
N MET A 334 -1.41 -15.19 -14.71
CA MET A 334 -1.32 -14.06 -15.65
C MET A 334 -0.21 -13.08 -15.29
N ARG A 335 0.72 -13.43 -14.38
CA ARG A 335 1.75 -12.53 -13.85
C ARG A 335 2.52 -11.79 -14.93
N ASP A 336 2.96 -12.52 -15.98
CA ASP A 336 3.75 -11.95 -17.07
C ASP A 336 2.88 -11.06 -17.99
N LEU A 337 1.64 -11.47 -18.23
CA LEU A 337 0.66 -10.67 -18.99
C LEU A 337 0.30 -9.37 -18.26
N ILE A 338 0.09 -9.43 -16.94
CA ILE A 338 -0.19 -8.25 -16.11
C ILE A 338 0.97 -7.25 -16.20
N VAL A 339 2.19 -7.73 -16.00
CA VAL A 339 3.39 -6.89 -16.06
C VAL A 339 3.61 -6.36 -17.47
N ASN A 340 3.38 -7.19 -18.49
CA ASN A 340 3.49 -6.82 -19.90
C ASN A 340 2.54 -5.65 -20.25
N ILE A 341 1.26 -5.76 -19.88
CA ILE A 341 0.26 -4.71 -20.17
C ILE A 341 0.61 -3.42 -19.42
N ILE A 342 0.99 -3.52 -18.15
CA ILE A 342 1.14 -2.33 -17.30
C ILE A 342 2.50 -1.66 -17.49
N LEU A 343 3.58 -2.42 -17.58
CA LEU A 343 4.93 -1.87 -17.51
C LEU A 343 5.73 -1.96 -18.81
N ARG A 344 5.48 -2.96 -19.68
CA ARG A 344 6.29 -3.14 -20.89
C ARG A 344 6.11 -2.00 -21.87
N THR A 345 7.09 -1.09 -21.87
CA THR A 345 7.20 0.01 -22.84
C THR A 345 8.60 0.64 -22.74
N GLY A 346 9.08 1.26 -23.80
CA GLY A 346 10.40 1.92 -23.81
C GLY A 346 11.53 0.98 -23.38
N GLU A 347 12.29 1.41 -22.39
CA GLU A 347 13.46 0.68 -21.86
C GLU A 347 13.08 -0.57 -21.02
N PHE A 348 11.80 -0.72 -20.66
CA PHE A 348 11.34 -1.90 -19.91
C PHE A 348 11.04 -3.06 -20.85
N THR A 349 12.06 -3.86 -21.11
CA THR A 349 12.06 -4.94 -22.11
C THR A 349 11.34 -6.21 -21.64
N GLY A 350 11.21 -7.21 -22.54
CA GLY A 350 10.62 -8.51 -22.20
C GLY A 350 11.33 -9.24 -21.05
N TYR A 351 12.65 -9.11 -20.96
CA TYR A 351 13.43 -9.66 -19.84
C TYR A 351 13.03 -9.05 -18.48
N ALA A 352 12.79 -7.75 -18.45
CA ALA A 352 12.30 -7.08 -17.24
C ALA A 352 10.89 -7.55 -16.85
N VAL A 353 10.05 -7.86 -17.85
CA VAL A 353 8.71 -8.42 -17.63
C VAL A 353 8.80 -9.80 -16.97
N GLU A 354 9.69 -10.68 -17.45
CA GLU A 354 9.88 -12.02 -16.90
C GLU A 354 10.26 -11.98 -15.41
N ILE A 355 11.25 -11.15 -15.04
CA ILE A 355 11.71 -11.04 -13.64
C ILE A 355 10.64 -10.41 -12.75
N THR A 356 10.05 -9.29 -13.19
CA THR A 356 8.99 -8.63 -12.41
C THR A 356 7.76 -9.52 -12.29
N GLY A 357 7.43 -10.27 -13.35
CA GLY A 357 6.37 -11.27 -13.38
C GLY A 357 6.63 -12.38 -12.39
N ALA A 358 7.85 -12.91 -12.34
CA ALA A 358 8.24 -13.92 -11.35
C ALA A 358 8.08 -13.42 -9.92
N CYS A 359 8.53 -12.18 -9.62
CA CYS A 359 8.30 -11.55 -8.31
C CYS A 359 6.81 -11.42 -8.00
N LEU A 360 6.01 -10.92 -8.95
CA LEU A 360 4.56 -10.77 -8.80
C LEU A 360 3.86 -12.12 -8.57
N GLY A 361 4.28 -13.16 -9.27
CA GLY A 361 3.77 -14.52 -9.10
C GLY A 361 4.00 -15.04 -7.69
N ILE A 362 5.20 -14.83 -7.12
CA ILE A 362 5.47 -15.22 -5.74
C ILE A 362 4.63 -14.38 -4.76
N PHE A 363 4.53 -13.08 -4.97
CA PHE A 363 3.65 -12.25 -4.16
C PHE A 363 2.18 -12.71 -4.20
N ALA A 364 1.73 -13.23 -5.32
CA ALA A 364 0.37 -13.77 -5.46
C ALA A 364 0.10 -14.93 -4.50
N LEU A 365 1.10 -15.75 -4.13
CA LEU A 365 0.94 -16.87 -3.20
C LEU A 365 0.50 -16.42 -1.79
N SER A 366 0.94 -15.26 -1.34
CA SER A 366 0.57 -14.70 -0.02
C SER A 366 -0.55 -13.64 -0.10
N LEU A 367 -1.06 -13.33 -1.30
CA LEU A 367 -2.02 -12.25 -1.53
C LEU A 367 -3.30 -12.40 -0.69
N VAL A 368 -3.76 -13.64 -0.50
CA VAL A 368 -4.93 -13.95 0.34
C VAL A 368 -4.70 -13.47 1.77
N PHE A 369 -3.55 -13.77 2.36
CA PHE A 369 -3.20 -13.37 3.72
C PHE A 369 -3.05 -11.85 3.83
N GLN A 370 -2.47 -11.21 2.82
CA GLN A 370 -2.33 -9.76 2.76
C GLN A 370 -3.68 -9.04 2.66
N CYS A 371 -4.67 -9.62 1.98
CA CYS A 371 -6.03 -9.08 1.96
C CYS A 371 -6.77 -9.25 3.29
N LEU A 372 -6.46 -10.29 4.06
CA LEU A 372 -7.05 -10.55 5.38
C LEU A 372 -6.41 -9.71 6.50
N GLU A 373 -5.12 -9.39 6.37
CA GLU A 373 -4.35 -8.70 7.41
C GLU A 373 -4.96 -7.36 7.86
N PRO A 374 -5.39 -6.42 6.99
CA PRO A 374 -6.02 -5.19 7.43
C PRO A 374 -7.27 -5.43 8.30
N THR A 375 -8.03 -6.47 8.01
CA THR A 375 -9.26 -6.81 8.77
C THR A 375 -8.93 -7.37 10.15
N ILE A 376 -7.92 -8.23 10.27
CA ILE A 376 -7.49 -8.75 11.57
C ILE A 376 -6.90 -7.65 12.46
N LEU A 377 -6.16 -6.69 11.89
CA LEU A 377 -5.67 -5.53 12.61
C LEU A 377 -6.83 -4.67 13.15
N ARG A 378 -7.91 -4.48 12.36
CA ARG A 378 -9.12 -3.77 12.83
C ARG A 378 -9.82 -4.54 13.95
N ALA A 379 -9.83 -5.86 13.93
CA ALA A 379 -10.36 -6.67 15.02
C ALA A 379 -9.56 -6.43 16.32
N TYR A 380 -8.24 -6.40 16.28
CA TYR A 380 -7.41 -6.02 17.44
C TYR A 380 -7.70 -4.61 17.94
N PHE A 381 -7.83 -3.64 17.05
CA PHE A 381 -8.13 -2.25 17.44
C PHE A 381 -9.53 -2.13 18.05
N SER A 382 -10.50 -2.94 17.62
CA SER A 382 -11.84 -2.99 18.21
C SER A 382 -11.83 -3.43 19.68
N ILE A 383 -10.98 -4.39 20.02
CA ILE A 383 -10.79 -4.86 21.42
C ILE A 383 -9.77 -4.00 22.18
N LYS A 384 -9.34 -2.86 21.62
CA LYS A 384 -8.37 -1.92 22.20
C LYS A 384 -6.98 -2.53 22.45
N ASP A 385 -6.63 -3.60 21.75
CA ASP A 385 -5.30 -4.21 21.83
C ASP A 385 -4.42 -3.72 20.68
N THR A 386 -3.52 -2.80 20.98
CA THR A 386 -2.50 -2.31 20.06
C THR A 386 -1.13 -2.93 20.30
N LYS A 387 -0.94 -3.58 21.46
CA LYS A 387 0.35 -4.15 21.85
C LYS A 387 0.67 -5.43 21.09
N THR A 388 -0.31 -6.34 20.97
CA THR A 388 -0.11 -7.62 20.29
C THR A 388 0.30 -7.44 18.82
N PRO A 389 -0.41 -6.62 17.98
CA PRO A 389 0.04 -6.34 16.63
C PRO A 389 1.44 -5.71 16.57
N ALA A 390 1.77 -4.78 17.47
CA ALA A 390 3.09 -4.15 17.50
C ALA A 390 4.22 -5.15 17.78
N ILE A 391 4.03 -6.08 18.72
CA ILE A 391 5.01 -7.15 19.00
C ILE A 391 5.15 -8.09 17.80
N ILE A 392 4.03 -8.47 17.18
CA ILE A 392 4.04 -9.35 16.01
C ILE A 392 4.72 -8.68 14.82
N SER A 393 4.52 -7.37 14.60
CA SER A 393 5.25 -6.61 13.57
C SER A 393 6.78 -6.62 13.80
N LEU A 394 7.25 -6.61 15.05
CA LEU A 394 8.67 -6.78 15.34
C LEU A 394 9.16 -8.20 15.07
N ILE A 395 8.35 -9.21 15.38
CA ILE A 395 8.65 -10.61 15.03
C ILE A 395 8.69 -10.76 13.49
N PHE A 396 7.74 -10.16 12.77
CA PHE A 396 7.75 -10.13 11.32
C PHE A 396 9.04 -9.54 10.75
N LEU A 397 9.47 -8.39 11.27
CA LEU A 397 10.74 -7.76 10.88
C LEU A 397 11.93 -8.70 11.09
N ALA A 398 12.04 -9.30 12.28
CA ALA A 398 13.13 -10.23 12.60
C ALA A 398 13.08 -11.49 11.72
N THR A 399 11.90 -12.07 11.54
CA THR A 399 11.70 -13.27 10.70
C THR A 399 12.05 -12.96 9.24
N ASN A 400 11.59 -11.81 8.71
CA ASN A 400 11.91 -11.43 7.34
C ASN A 400 13.40 -11.18 7.14
N PHE A 401 14.07 -10.53 8.09
CA PHE A 401 15.52 -10.33 8.03
C PHE A 401 16.27 -11.66 7.98
N ILE A 402 15.96 -12.57 8.91
CA ILE A 402 16.61 -13.89 9.00
C ILE A 402 16.35 -14.70 7.72
N LEU A 403 15.10 -14.80 7.28
CA LEU A 403 14.74 -15.58 6.10
C LEU A 403 15.32 -14.99 4.82
N SER A 404 15.27 -13.67 4.64
CA SER A 404 15.81 -12.99 3.47
C SER A 404 17.31 -13.22 3.34
N PHE A 405 18.06 -13.07 4.44
CA PHE A 405 19.48 -13.33 4.45
C PHE A 405 19.77 -14.82 4.19
N SER A 406 19.04 -15.73 4.85
CA SER A 406 19.25 -17.18 4.72
C SER A 406 18.92 -17.69 3.32
N PHE A 407 17.82 -17.24 2.70
CA PHE A 407 17.45 -17.69 1.35
C PHE A 407 18.40 -17.16 0.28
N VAL A 408 18.81 -15.89 0.39
CA VAL A 408 19.78 -15.30 -0.54
C VAL A 408 21.12 -16.02 -0.44
N GLU A 409 21.61 -16.26 0.79
CA GLU A 409 22.89 -16.95 1.00
C GLU A 409 22.82 -18.42 0.56
N LEU A 410 21.73 -19.13 0.84
CA LEU A 410 21.51 -20.50 0.42
C LEU A 410 21.55 -20.63 -1.12
N LEU A 411 20.87 -19.73 -1.82
CA LEU A 411 20.87 -19.71 -3.29
C LEU A 411 22.23 -19.32 -3.87
N LYS A 412 22.97 -18.45 -3.19
CA LYS A 412 24.31 -18.04 -3.59
C LYS A 412 25.33 -19.18 -3.46
N GLN A 413 25.23 -19.99 -2.40
CA GLN A 413 26.15 -21.11 -2.13
C GLN A 413 25.78 -22.37 -2.90
N ASN A 414 24.55 -22.50 -3.41
CA ASN A 414 24.06 -23.70 -4.09
C ASN A 414 23.64 -23.40 -5.53
N GLU A 415 24.57 -23.56 -6.46
CA GLU A 415 24.34 -23.34 -7.90
C GLU A 415 23.21 -24.24 -8.46
N GLY A 416 23.09 -25.47 -7.98
CA GLY A 416 22.02 -26.37 -8.40
C GLY A 416 20.62 -25.86 -8.03
N LEU A 417 20.46 -25.33 -6.82
CA LEU A 417 19.21 -24.74 -6.37
C LEU A 417 18.92 -23.42 -7.10
N SER A 418 19.93 -22.58 -7.29
CA SER A 418 19.81 -21.34 -8.06
C SER A 418 19.39 -21.61 -9.52
N SER A 419 20.02 -22.61 -10.16
CA SER A 419 19.65 -23.04 -11.53
C SER A 419 18.24 -23.64 -11.57
N PHE A 420 17.83 -24.41 -10.57
CA PHE A 420 16.47 -24.93 -10.48
C PHE A 420 15.44 -23.80 -10.40
N VAL A 421 15.66 -22.80 -9.53
CA VAL A 421 14.79 -21.63 -9.41
C VAL A 421 14.76 -20.83 -10.71
N SER A 422 15.93 -20.61 -11.34
CA SER A 422 16.02 -19.92 -12.63
C SER A 422 15.22 -20.61 -13.72
N ASN A 423 15.32 -21.94 -13.81
CA ASN A 423 14.57 -22.73 -14.80
C ASN A 423 13.05 -22.70 -14.52
N LEU A 424 12.64 -22.78 -13.25
CA LEU A 424 11.23 -22.74 -12.84
C LEU A 424 10.53 -21.43 -13.24
N PHE A 425 11.26 -20.31 -13.19
CA PHE A 425 10.73 -18.99 -13.52
C PHE A 425 11.23 -18.46 -14.88
N HIS A 426 11.90 -19.29 -15.68
CA HIS A 426 12.47 -18.95 -17.00
C HIS A 426 13.44 -17.75 -16.96
N LEU A 427 14.22 -17.62 -15.89
CA LEU A 427 15.17 -16.52 -15.72
C LEU A 427 16.44 -16.77 -16.49
N LYS A 428 16.96 -15.76 -17.21
CA LYS A 428 18.17 -15.86 -18.03
C LYS A 428 19.47 -15.81 -17.23
N SER A 429 19.44 -15.25 -16.02
CA SER A 429 20.63 -15.10 -15.17
C SER A 429 20.37 -15.73 -13.78
N PRO A 430 21.32 -16.53 -13.26
CA PRO A 430 21.24 -17.08 -11.91
C PRO A 430 21.17 -16.02 -10.80
N GLU A 431 21.70 -14.82 -11.04
CA GLU A 431 21.67 -13.72 -10.08
C GLU A 431 20.22 -13.32 -9.74
N HIS A 432 19.30 -13.38 -10.70
CA HIS A 432 17.89 -13.06 -10.45
C HIS A 432 17.15 -14.13 -9.64
N ALA A 433 17.68 -15.37 -9.54
CA ALA A 433 17.18 -16.35 -8.60
C ALA A 433 17.34 -15.90 -7.15
N LEU A 434 18.39 -15.12 -6.83
CA LEU A 434 18.59 -14.55 -5.51
C LEU A 434 17.47 -13.56 -5.15
N LEU A 435 17.04 -12.75 -6.13
CA LEU A 435 15.90 -11.84 -5.95
C LEU A 435 14.60 -12.63 -5.69
N ILE A 436 14.38 -13.72 -6.41
CA ILE A 436 13.25 -14.61 -6.19
C ILE A 436 13.28 -15.19 -4.76
N GLY A 437 14.46 -15.59 -4.27
CA GLY A 437 14.67 -16.02 -2.88
C GLY A 437 14.30 -14.94 -1.87
N LEU A 438 14.69 -13.68 -2.12
CA LEU A 438 14.34 -12.53 -1.28
C LEU A 438 12.81 -12.32 -1.23
N VAL A 439 12.14 -12.34 -2.39
CA VAL A 439 10.67 -12.19 -2.47
C VAL A 439 9.96 -13.36 -1.78
N PHE A 440 10.49 -14.57 -1.92
CA PHE A 440 9.93 -15.76 -1.27
C PHE A 440 10.06 -15.71 0.25
N ALA A 441 11.21 -15.28 0.76
CA ALA A 441 11.44 -15.05 2.19
C ALA A 441 10.43 -14.04 2.77
N TYR A 442 10.21 -12.94 2.07
CA TYR A 442 9.22 -11.93 2.45
C TYR A 442 7.81 -12.51 2.51
N ASN A 443 7.41 -13.32 1.52
CA ASN A 443 6.10 -13.96 1.50
C ASN A 443 5.89 -14.95 2.65
N ILE A 444 6.89 -15.77 2.96
CA ILE A 444 6.84 -16.68 4.13
C ILE A 444 6.65 -15.86 5.40
N SER A 445 7.38 -14.77 5.54
CA SER A 445 7.28 -13.89 6.72
C SER A 445 5.88 -13.29 6.87
N LEU A 446 5.23 -12.89 5.77
CA LEU A 446 3.85 -12.41 5.76
C LEU A 446 2.85 -13.49 6.21
N VAL A 447 3.05 -14.72 5.76
CA VAL A 447 2.19 -15.86 6.17
C VAL A 447 2.35 -16.13 7.67
N ILE A 448 3.59 -16.08 8.18
CA ILE A 448 3.89 -16.25 9.61
C ILE A 448 3.25 -15.11 10.41
N ASP A 449 3.40 -13.86 9.97
CA ASP A 449 2.81 -12.68 10.61
C ASP A 449 1.29 -12.83 10.76
N PHE A 450 0.61 -13.10 9.64
CA PHE A 450 -0.83 -13.34 9.66
C PHE A 450 -1.22 -14.51 10.57
N GLY A 451 -0.48 -15.62 10.51
CA GLY A 451 -0.70 -16.79 11.34
C GLY A 451 -0.59 -16.48 12.83
N LEU A 452 0.43 -15.72 13.23
CA LEU A 452 0.60 -15.27 14.62
C LEU A 452 -0.52 -14.32 15.03
N LEU A 453 -0.84 -13.31 14.20
CA LEU A 453 -1.98 -12.42 14.45
C LEU A 453 -3.26 -13.21 14.67
N PHE A 454 -3.54 -14.19 13.82
CA PHE A 454 -4.75 -15.00 13.92
C PHE A 454 -4.77 -15.91 15.17
N ILE A 455 -3.67 -16.59 15.49
CA ILE A 455 -3.56 -17.47 16.68
C ILE A 455 -3.76 -16.66 17.97
N PHE A 456 -3.11 -15.51 18.09
CA PHE A 456 -3.24 -14.68 19.29
C PHE A 456 -4.61 -14.00 19.39
N LEU A 457 -5.21 -13.60 18.26
CA LEU A 457 -6.57 -13.06 18.26
C LEU A 457 -7.58 -14.12 18.73
N LYS A 458 -7.49 -15.34 18.19
CA LYS A 458 -8.35 -16.47 18.60
C LYS A 458 -8.35 -16.70 20.11
N LYS A 459 -7.16 -16.66 20.74
CA LYS A 459 -7.05 -16.82 22.19
C LYS A 459 -7.81 -15.75 22.99
N LYS A 460 -8.03 -14.57 22.40
CA LYS A 460 -8.70 -13.44 23.04
C LYS A 460 -10.21 -13.38 22.81
N ILE A 461 -10.65 -13.77 21.62
CA ILE A 461 -12.07 -13.63 21.23
C ILE A 461 -12.88 -14.92 21.44
N GLY A 462 -12.23 -16.07 21.66
CA GLY A 462 -12.90 -17.35 21.87
C GLY A 462 -13.18 -18.14 20.59
N ASP A 463 -14.34 -18.81 20.52
CA ASP A 463 -14.65 -19.73 19.43
C ASP A 463 -14.96 -19.00 18.10
N PHE A 464 -14.20 -19.33 17.09
CA PHE A 464 -14.26 -18.73 15.74
C PHE A 464 -14.94 -19.64 14.70
N ASP A 465 -15.63 -20.70 15.12
CA ASP A 465 -16.29 -21.68 14.24
C ASP A 465 -15.45 -22.10 13.01
N PHE A 466 -14.34 -22.78 13.31
CA PHE A 466 -13.39 -23.23 12.28
C PHE A 466 -14.00 -24.18 11.25
N LYS A 467 -15.04 -24.96 11.63
CA LYS A 467 -15.69 -25.90 10.71
C LYS A 467 -16.36 -25.15 9.54
N LYS A 468 -17.05 -24.05 9.84
CA LYS A 468 -17.67 -23.22 8.80
C LYS A 468 -16.62 -22.52 7.94
N MET A 469 -15.53 -22.03 8.53
CA MET A 469 -14.43 -21.43 7.79
C MET A 469 -13.73 -22.44 6.88
N ALA A 470 -13.38 -23.62 7.37
CA ALA A 470 -12.77 -24.69 6.60
C ALA A 470 -13.69 -25.17 5.45
N SER A 471 -14.99 -25.34 5.73
CA SER A 471 -15.98 -25.69 4.70
C SER A 471 -16.05 -24.63 3.60
N CYS A 472 -16.02 -23.34 3.96
CA CYS A 472 -15.95 -22.24 3.01
C CYS A 472 -14.69 -22.34 2.14
N LEU A 473 -13.52 -22.44 2.75
CA LEU A 473 -12.24 -22.56 2.05
C LEU A 473 -12.23 -23.73 1.05
N VAL A 474 -12.67 -24.92 1.48
CA VAL A 474 -12.73 -26.10 0.59
C VAL A 474 -13.62 -25.84 -0.61
N LYS A 475 -14.81 -25.27 -0.41
CA LYS A 475 -15.72 -24.94 -1.52
C LYS A 475 -15.12 -23.92 -2.49
N LEU A 476 -14.45 -22.88 -1.98
CA LEU A 476 -13.81 -21.85 -2.78
C LEU A 476 -12.65 -22.44 -3.60
N PHE A 477 -11.81 -23.29 -2.98
CA PHE A 477 -10.73 -23.99 -3.71
C PHE A 477 -11.27 -24.92 -4.79
N ILE A 478 -12.31 -25.72 -4.51
CA ILE A 478 -12.95 -26.59 -5.51
C ILE A 478 -13.52 -25.75 -6.66
N SER A 479 -14.17 -24.62 -6.36
CA SER A 479 -14.71 -23.70 -7.40
C SER A 479 -13.61 -23.05 -8.23
N SER A 480 -12.40 -22.91 -7.68
CA SER A 480 -11.26 -22.32 -8.38
C SER A 480 -10.63 -23.28 -9.41
N ILE A 481 -10.85 -24.58 -9.31
CA ILE A 481 -10.33 -25.57 -10.28
C ILE A 481 -10.93 -25.37 -11.69
N PRO A 482 -12.27 -25.36 -11.87
CA PRO A 482 -12.86 -25.08 -13.18
C PRO A 482 -12.52 -23.68 -13.70
N MET A 483 -12.42 -22.68 -12.80
CA MET A 483 -11.95 -21.35 -13.16
C MET A 483 -10.53 -21.39 -13.75
N LEU A 484 -9.63 -22.14 -13.11
CA LEU A 484 -8.26 -22.33 -13.56
C LEU A 484 -8.23 -22.96 -14.97
N ILE A 485 -9.01 -24.02 -15.18
CA ILE A 485 -9.12 -24.68 -16.47
C ILE A 485 -9.63 -23.71 -17.56
N ALA A 486 -10.66 -22.93 -17.24
CA ALA A 486 -11.19 -21.93 -18.15
C ALA A 486 -10.14 -20.85 -18.49
N ALA A 487 -9.39 -20.39 -17.51
CA ALA A 487 -8.29 -19.44 -17.72
C ALA A 487 -7.24 -20.01 -18.69
N PHE A 488 -6.78 -21.25 -18.48
CA PHE A 488 -5.81 -21.90 -19.36
C PHE A 488 -6.33 -22.12 -20.78
N ILE A 489 -7.59 -22.49 -20.93
CA ILE A 489 -8.19 -22.66 -22.28
C ILE A 489 -8.17 -21.32 -23.02
N VAL A 490 -8.57 -20.23 -22.37
CA VAL A 490 -8.60 -18.90 -23.00
C VAL A 490 -7.18 -18.44 -23.34
N ILE A 491 -6.22 -18.59 -22.45
CA ILE A 491 -4.82 -18.24 -22.69
C ILE A 491 -4.28 -19.01 -23.90
N ASN A 492 -4.46 -20.33 -23.96
CA ASN A 492 -4.01 -21.16 -25.09
C ASN A 492 -4.65 -20.75 -26.43
N VAL A 493 -5.90 -20.30 -26.43
CA VAL A 493 -6.54 -19.78 -27.65
C VAL A 493 -5.87 -18.47 -28.10
N PHE A 494 -5.56 -17.59 -27.18
CA PHE A 494 -4.89 -16.32 -27.48
C PHE A 494 -3.44 -16.52 -27.91
N ASP A 495 -2.71 -17.47 -27.32
CA ASP A 495 -1.33 -17.82 -27.71
C ASP A 495 -1.23 -18.25 -29.18
N GLN A 496 -2.27 -18.94 -29.72
CA GLN A 496 -2.33 -19.33 -31.14
C GLN A 496 -2.57 -18.13 -32.07
N ILE A 497 -3.20 -17.05 -31.58
CA ILE A 497 -3.57 -15.86 -32.37
C ILE A 497 -2.49 -14.76 -32.23
N SER A 498 -1.53 -14.95 -31.34
CA SER A 498 -0.65 -13.93 -30.78
C SER A 498 0.04 -13.05 -31.83
N THR A 499 -0.39 -11.79 -31.84
CA THR A 499 0.43 -10.64 -32.24
C THR A 499 0.83 -9.90 -30.96
N ASN A 500 2.11 -9.58 -30.80
CA ASN A 500 2.68 -8.88 -29.62
C ASN A 500 2.17 -7.42 -29.55
N ASN A 501 0.84 -7.23 -29.58
CA ASN A 501 0.17 -5.94 -29.61
C ASN A 501 -0.51 -5.66 -28.25
N PHE A 502 -0.32 -4.44 -27.73
CA PHE A 502 -0.94 -3.98 -26.48
C PHE A 502 -2.45 -4.25 -26.40
N TRP A 503 -3.20 -3.95 -27.47
CA TRP A 503 -4.65 -4.12 -27.50
C TRP A 503 -5.06 -5.59 -27.45
N MET A 504 -4.27 -6.48 -28.07
CA MET A 504 -4.52 -7.91 -28.03
C MET A 504 -4.25 -8.48 -26.64
N ASN A 505 -3.15 -8.08 -26.00
CA ASN A 505 -2.84 -8.46 -24.62
C ASN A 505 -3.92 -7.94 -23.65
N LEU A 506 -4.45 -6.73 -23.87
CA LEU A 506 -5.54 -6.19 -23.06
C LEU A 506 -6.85 -6.95 -23.27
N LEU A 507 -7.15 -7.36 -24.52
CA LEU A 507 -8.31 -8.18 -24.84
C LEU A 507 -8.19 -9.56 -24.20
N GLU A 508 -7.04 -10.20 -24.31
CA GLU A 508 -6.72 -11.46 -23.64
C GLU A 508 -6.96 -11.36 -22.15
N PHE A 509 -6.30 -10.39 -21.47
CA PHE A 509 -6.44 -10.13 -20.05
C PHE A 509 -7.90 -9.98 -19.62
N THR A 510 -8.65 -9.15 -20.35
CA THR A 510 -10.05 -8.87 -20.04
C THR A 510 -10.92 -10.11 -20.25
N THR A 511 -10.69 -10.86 -21.31
CA THR A 511 -11.43 -12.09 -21.63
C THR A 511 -11.16 -13.17 -20.59
N VAL A 512 -9.89 -13.38 -20.23
CA VAL A 512 -9.51 -14.36 -19.18
C VAL A 512 -10.20 -14.01 -17.86
N ILE A 513 -10.15 -12.74 -17.44
CA ILE A 513 -10.80 -12.32 -16.20
C ILE A 513 -12.31 -12.56 -16.24
N ILE A 514 -12.99 -12.09 -17.27
CA ILE A 514 -14.47 -12.20 -17.38
C ILE A 514 -14.90 -13.66 -17.37
N ILE A 515 -14.33 -14.49 -18.23
CA ILE A 515 -14.69 -15.91 -18.34
C ILE A 515 -14.38 -16.64 -17.03
N SER A 516 -13.20 -16.42 -16.46
CA SER A 516 -12.78 -17.06 -15.22
C SER A 516 -13.70 -16.71 -14.06
N PHE A 517 -14.06 -15.42 -13.89
CA PHE A 517 -14.98 -15.01 -12.83
C PHE A 517 -16.40 -15.53 -13.05
N ILE A 518 -16.89 -15.61 -14.29
CA ILE A 518 -18.20 -16.22 -14.58
C ILE A 518 -18.19 -17.70 -14.20
N VAL A 519 -17.18 -18.45 -14.61
CA VAL A 519 -17.05 -19.88 -14.27
C VAL A 519 -16.95 -20.05 -12.76
N TYR A 520 -16.10 -19.28 -12.09
CA TYR A 520 -15.97 -19.31 -10.63
C TYR A 520 -17.31 -19.04 -9.94
N PHE A 521 -18.03 -18.01 -10.35
CA PHE A 521 -19.33 -17.65 -9.80
C PHE A 521 -20.36 -18.77 -9.98
N ILE A 522 -20.44 -19.38 -11.17
CA ILE A 522 -21.35 -20.53 -11.44
C ILE A 522 -21.03 -21.69 -10.50
N PHE A 523 -19.76 -22.06 -10.34
CA PHE A 523 -19.38 -23.19 -9.49
C PHE A 523 -19.58 -22.89 -7.99
N THR A 524 -19.38 -21.66 -7.56
CA THR A 524 -19.71 -21.26 -6.17
C THR A 524 -21.20 -21.32 -5.88
N LEU A 525 -22.06 -21.07 -6.89
CA LEU A 525 -23.51 -21.27 -6.79
C LEU A 525 -23.88 -22.76 -6.73
N ILE A 526 -23.28 -23.59 -7.56
CA ILE A 526 -23.50 -25.05 -7.57
C ILE A 526 -23.15 -25.64 -6.18
N LEU A 527 -22.01 -25.20 -5.60
CA LEU A 527 -21.55 -25.62 -4.27
C LEU A 527 -22.30 -24.95 -3.12
N LYS A 528 -23.29 -24.11 -3.44
CA LYS A 528 -24.15 -23.42 -2.48
C LYS A 528 -23.34 -22.65 -1.43
N THR A 529 -22.38 -21.83 -1.87
CA THR A 529 -21.65 -20.95 -0.97
C THR A 529 -22.54 -19.81 -0.49
N GLU A 530 -22.40 -19.40 0.77
CA GLU A 530 -23.20 -18.31 1.35
C GLU A 530 -22.88 -16.97 0.69
N GLU A 531 -21.62 -16.77 0.27
CA GLU A 531 -21.10 -15.56 -0.35
C GLU A 531 -21.75 -15.32 -1.73
N ALA A 532 -21.79 -16.33 -2.58
CA ALA A 532 -22.43 -16.25 -3.90
C ALA A 532 -23.94 -15.99 -3.77
N ARG A 533 -24.61 -16.64 -2.81
CA ARG A 533 -26.05 -16.40 -2.55
C ARG A 533 -26.33 -14.96 -2.09
N ARG A 534 -25.46 -14.37 -1.25
CA ARG A 534 -25.61 -12.98 -0.80
C ARG A 534 -25.55 -11.98 -1.95
N ILE A 535 -24.78 -12.27 -3.00
CA ILE A 535 -24.71 -11.43 -4.20
C ILE A 535 -26.04 -11.46 -4.97
N ILE A 536 -26.72 -12.63 -5.04
CA ILE A 536 -27.98 -12.78 -5.80
C ILE A 536 -29.21 -12.31 -5.03
N LEU A 537 -29.22 -12.45 -3.71
CA LEU A 537 -30.39 -12.12 -2.86
C LEU A 537 -31.00 -10.71 -3.10
N PRO A 538 -30.26 -9.64 -3.34
CA PRO A 538 -30.83 -8.34 -3.67
C PRO A 538 -31.61 -8.35 -4.99
N PHE A 539 -31.20 -9.17 -5.96
CA PHE A 539 -31.83 -9.25 -7.29
C PHE A 539 -33.04 -10.21 -7.30
N THR A 540 -33.11 -11.17 -6.38
CA THR A 540 -34.24 -12.12 -6.31
C THR A 540 -35.40 -11.63 -5.46
N LYS A 541 -35.24 -10.57 -4.65
CA LYS A 541 -36.32 -9.93 -3.90
C LYS A 541 -37.12 -8.90 -4.71
N THR A 542 -36.74 -8.65 -5.97
CA THR A 542 -37.38 -7.70 -6.89
C THR A 542 -38.28 -8.41 -7.93
N PHE A 543 -38.41 -9.74 -7.87
CA PHE A 543 -39.34 -10.53 -8.71
C PHE A 543 -40.34 -11.30 -7.86
#